data_59915bacdeef8f7918a5dc971df63ee5
#
_entry.id   59915bacdeef8f7918a5dc971df63ee5
#
_cell.length_a   1.000
_cell.length_b   1.000
_cell.length_c   1.000
_cell.angle_alpha   90.00
_cell.angle_beta   90.00
_cell.angle_gamma   90.00
#
_symmetry.space_group_name_H-M   'P 1'
#
loop_
_entity.id
_entity.type
_entity.pdbx_description
1 polymer ?
#
loop_
_entity_poly.entity_id
_entity_poly.type
_entity_poly.pdbx_seq_one_letter_code
_entity_poly.pdbx_strand_id
1 'polypeptide(L)'
;MLQEFILANRDEIIERARRLATERMPPKSTDTRVEHGVPLLLTQIVAALAAAQTPRLVGTPSSRPISDSGALHGRELLKNGLTVAQVVNGYGDVCQVVTDVAGEASVTISTQEFNVFNCCLDEAIAGAVTAYGEQRERDLAYEGTERLGMLAHEMRNLLNTMTLSFAIIRDGKVGLGGSTGAMLARSMAGLCALVDRSVAQVRLEANKPKLEPISMAEFIEEMQVSGAVLAEGYRLQLTVHPVDRDLMVDGDWHLLASAVSNLLQNACKFSRANGRVSLTTRVTEARVFIEVADECGGLPPEKAQDMFRPFAQGNADQSGLGLGLPIALAAARANNGDIHVRNNPGTGCVFVIELPRRLRGPTALAV
;
A
#
# COMPACT_ATOMS: atom_id res chain seq x y z
N MET A 1 -5.14 42.14 27.59
CA MET A 1 -3.90 42.57 26.92
C MET A 1 -3.49 41.60 25.80
N LEU A 2 -3.30 40.27 26.08
CA LEU A 2 -2.98 39.29 25.03
C LEU A 2 -4.08 39.16 23.94
N GLN A 3 -5.36 39.23 24.34
CA GLN A 3 -6.49 39.22 23.43
C GLN A 3 -6.42 40.37 22.39
N GLU A 4 -6.22 41.59 22.86
CA GLU A 4 -6.12 42.80 22.03
C GLU A 4 -4.89 42.74 21.11
N PHE A 5 -3.78 42.20 21.66
CA PHE A 5 -2.54 42.00 20.93
C PHE A 5 -2.72 41.02 19.76
N ILE A 6 -3.35 39.83 20.01
CA ILE A 6 -3.62 38.86 18.95
C ILE A 6 -4.55 39.45 17.89
N LEU A 7 -5.55 40.22 18.26
CA LEU A 7 -6.45 40.89 17.31
C LEU A 7 -5.71 41.91 16.43
N ALA A 8 -4.85 42.74 17.06
CA ALA A 8 -4.09 43.77 16.36
C ALA A 8 -3.04 43.20 15.39
N ASN A 9 -2.45 42.04 15.69
CA ASN A 9 -1.37 41.42 14.92
C ASN A 9 -1.82 40.13 14.17
N ARG A 10 -3.12 39.94 14.00
CA ARG A 10 -3.72 38.71 13.50
C ARG A 10 -3.16 38.27 12.16
N ASP A 11 -3.08 39.17 11.22
CA ASP A 11 -2.65 38.86 9.85
C ASP A 11 -1.15 38.52 9.81
N GLU A 12 -0.35 39.20 10.61
CA GLU A 12 1.09 38.92 10.75
C GLU A 12 1.32 37.54 11.38
N ILE A 13 0.59 37.20 12.43
CA ILE A 13 0.66 35.89 13.08
C ILE A 13 0.30 34.79 12.09
N ILE A 14 -0.77 34.93 11.33
CA ILE A 14 -1.18 33.96 10.30
C ILE A 14 -0.11 33.79 9.23
N GLU A 15 0.44 34.88 8.74
CA GLU A 15 1.43 34.85 7.67
C GLU A 15 2.77 34.20 8.12
N ARG A 16 3.25 34.56 9.33
CA ARG A 16 4.46 33.93 9.91
C ARG A 16 4.25 32.45 10.19
N ALA A 17 3.08 32.04 10.75
CA ALA A 17 2.75 30.64 10.98
C ALA A 17 2.68 29.84 9.67
N ARG A 18 2.10 30.39 8.62
CA ARG A 18 2.08 29.79 7.27
C ARG A 18 3.48 29.59 6.71
N ARG A 19 4.34 30.56 6.86
CA ARG A 19 5.74 30.47 6.38
C ARG A 19 6.49 29.33 7.06
N LEU A 20 6.39 29.21 8.40
CA LEU A 20 7.02 28.12 9.14
C LEU A 20 6.46 26.74 8.72
N ALA A 21 5.14 26.65 8.53
CA ALA A 21 4.53 25.41 8.05
C ALA A 21 5.02 25.04 6.64
N THR A 22 5.16 26.01 5.73
CA THR A 22 5.63 25.79 4.35
C THR A 22 7.09 25.33 4.29
N GLU A 23 7.97 25.85 5.15
CA GLU A 23 9.36 25.44 5.23
C GLU A 23 9.54 23.97 5.65
N ARG A 24 8.56 23.39 6.35
CA ARG A 24 8.58 22.00 6.81
C ARG A 24 7.82 21.03 5.91
N MET A 25 7.10 21.53 4.89
CA MET A 25 6.31 20.71 3.98
C MET A 25 7.09 20.30 2.73
N PRO A 26 6.90 19.07 2.21
CA PRO A 26 7.45 18.69 0.91
C PRO A 26 6.76 19.50 -0.21
N PRO A 27 7.48 19.81 -1.32
CA PRO A 27 7.05 20.77 -2.36
C PRO A 27 5.76 20.43 -3.13
N LYS A 28 5.11 19.29 -2.87
CA LYS A 28 3.86 18.89 -3.53
C LYS A 28 2.57 19.30 -2.79
N SER A 29 2.65 19.86 -1.59
CA SER A 29 1.48 20.17 -0.75
C SER A 29 1.14 21.67 -0.65
N THR A 30 1.72 22.51 -1.49
CA THR A 30 1.66 23.99 -1.39
C THR A 30 0.34 24.63 -1.83
N ASP A 31 -0.63 23.90 -2.34
CA ASP A 31 -1.87 24.49 -2.89
C ASP A 31 -3.13 24.30 -2.00
N THR A 32 -2.96 23.93 -0.75
CA THR A 32 -4.08 23.73 0.16
C THR A 32 -4.30 24.96 1.03
N ARG A 33 -5.25 25.80 0.67
CA ARG A 33 -5.88 26.77 1.57
C ARG A 33 -6.61 25.98 2.64
N VAL A 34 -5.95 25.77 3.78
CA VAL A 34 -6.58 25.18 4.97
C VAL A 34 -7.52 26.25 5.56
N GLU A 35 -8.79 26.20 5.18
CA GLU A 35 -9.79 27.23 5.58
C GLU A 35 -10.07 27.20 7.08
N HIS A 36 -9.90 26.04 7.74
CA HIS A 36 -10.24 25.84 9.16
C HIS A 36 -9.03 25.84 10.12
N GLY A 37 -7.86 26.27 9.64
CA GLY A 37 -6.63 26.20 10.42
C GLY A 37 -6.41 27.39 11.37
N VAL A 38 -5.22 28.01 11.29
CA VAL A 38 -4.74 29.09 12.15
C VAL A 38 -5.75 30.25 12.31
N PRO A 39 -6.46 30.73 11.27
CA PRO A 39 -7.39 31.86 11.41
C PRO A 39 -8.54 31.58 12.37
N LEU A 40 -9.13 30.38 12.31
CA LEU A 40 -10.24 30.00 13.19
C LEU A 40 -9.76 29.75 14.61
N LEU A 41 -8.60 29.09 14.77
CA LEU A 41 -7.96 28.87 16.07
C LEU A 41 -7.71 30.19 16.81
N LEU A 42 -7.11 31.18 16.13
CA LEU A 42 -6.87 32.50 16.74
C LEU A 42 -8.16 33.19 17.17
N THR A 43 -9.23 33.08 16.38
CA THR A 43 -10.56 33.63 16.74
C THR A 43 -11.11 33.00 18.02
N GLN A 44 -10.93 31.68 18.16
CA GLN A 44 -11.39 30.93 19.35
C GLN A 44 -10.54 31.22 20.58
N ILE A 45 -9.22 31.35 20.43
CA ILE A 45 -8.30 31.75 21.48
C ILE A 45 -8.68 33.13 22.02
N VAL A 46 -8.93 34.09 21.12
CA VAL A 46 -9.37 35.45 21.47
C VAL A 46 -10.67 35.41 22.30
N ALA A 47 -11.66 34.62 21.88
CA ALA A 47 -12.91 34.44 22.60
C ALA A 47 -12.69 33.79 23.99
N ALA A 48 -11.80 32.81 24.10
CA ALA A 48 -11.48 32.18 25.39
C ALA A 48 -10.77 33.15 26.35
N LEU A 49 -9.82 33.96 25.84
CA LEU A 49 -9.15 34.99 26.62
C LEU A 49 -10.14 36.08 27.12
N ALA A 50 -11.08 36.47 26.25
CA ALA A 50 -12.14 37.41 26.67
C ALA A 50 -13.01 36.86 27.80
N ALA A 51 -13.42 35.59 27.63
CA ALA A 51 -14.24 34.92 28.66
C ALA A 51 -13.54 34.76 30.01
N ALA A 52 -12.21 34.57 30.01
CA ALA A 52 -11.40 34.40 31.22
C ALA A 52 -11.21 35.71 32.00
N GLN A 53 -11.41 36.85 31.34
CA GLN A 53 -11.32 38.19 32.00
C GLN A 53 -12.63 38.58 32.70
N THR A 54 -13.75 37.91 32.46
CA THR A 54 -15.05 38.21 33.08
C THR A 54 -15.20 37.39 34.35
N PRO A 55 -15.51 38.00 35.54
CA PRO A 55 -15.75 37.25 36.76
C PRO A 55 -16.95 36.31 36.59
N ARG A 56 -16.71 35.01 36.58
CA ARG A 56 -17.78 34.00 36.40
C ARG A 56 -18.23 33.44 37.76
N LEU A 57 -19.57 33.45 37.94
CA LEU A 57 -20.27 32.47 38.76
C LEU A 57 -20.09 31.07 38.12
N VAL A 58 -19.31 30.25 38.81
CA VAL A 58 -19.16 28.79 38.68
C VAL A 58 -19.63 28.15 37.36
N GLY A 59 -18.69 27.86 36.48
CA GLY A 59 -18.87 27.02 35.28
C GLY A 59 -17.60 27.05 34.44
N THR A 60 -16.95 25.90 34.22
CA THR A 60 -15.83 25.76 33.29
C THR A 60 -16.21 26.28 31.90
N PRO A 61 -15.33 27.04 31.20
CA PRO A 61 -15.57 27.37 29.78
C PRO A 61 -15.79 26.08 29.04
N SER A 62 -16.84 26.03 28.21
CA SER A 62 -17.04 24.91 27.32
C SER A 62 -15.89 24.92 26.30
N SER A 63 -14.94 24.00 26.43
CA SER A 63 -13.80 23.79 25.52
C SER A 63 -14.22 23.14 24.19
N ARG A 64 -15.48 22.65 24.12
CA ARG A 64 -16.04 21.99 22.92
C ARG A 64 -15.79 22.70 21.59
N PRO A 65 -15.99 24.04 21.45
CA PRO A 65 -15.79 24.70 20.16
C PRO A 65 -14.35 24.59 19.63
N ILE A 66 -13.35 24.62 20.52
CA ILE A 66 -11.92 24.54 20.15
C ILE A 66 -11.56 23.12 19.74
N SER A 67 -11.98 22.14 20.51
CA SER A 67 -11.78 20.71 20.19
C SER A 67 -12.48 20.33 18.88
N ASP A 68 -13.71 20.82 18.64
CA ASP A 68 -14.46 20.52 17.40
C ASP A 68 -13.79 21.12 16.16
N SER A 69 -13.27 22.34 16.26
CA SER A 69 -12.53 22.95 15.14
C SER A 69 -11.17 22.30 14.92
N GLY A 70 -10.49 21.91 15.99
CA GLY A 70 -9.28 21.08 15.94
C GLY A 70 -9.55 19.77 15.21
N ALA A 71 -10.67 19.10 15.52
CA ALA A 71 -11.09 17.87 14.88
C ALA A 71 -11.36 18.05 13.36
N LEU A 72 -11.99 19.15 12.95
CA LEU A 72 -12.15 19.47 11.53
C LEU A 72 -10.82 19.65 10.83
N HIS A 73 -9.92 20.42 11.45
CA HIS A 73 -8.59 20.67 10.93
C HIS A 73 -7.76 19.39 10.81
N GLY A 74 -7.80 18.51 11.83
CA GLY A 74 -7.10 17.22 11.80
C GLY A 74 -7.55 16.32 10.64
N ARG A 75 -8.86 16.24 10.35
CA ARG A 75 -9.40 15.49 9.20
C ARG A 75 -8.97 16.10 7.86
N GLU A 76 -8.93 17.42 7.75
CA GLU A 76 -8.51 18.12 6.56
C GLU A 76 -7.03 17.91 6.25
N LEU A 77 -6.18 17.96 7.29
CA LEU A 77 -4.75 17.69 7.17
C LEU A 77 -4.45 16.25 6.76
N LEU A 78 -5.22 15.26 7.27
CA LEU A 78 -5.10 13.87 6.85
C LEU A 78 -5.43 13.71 5.35
N LYS A 79 -6.51 14.31 4.87
CA LYS A 79 -6.88 14.29 3.43
C LYS A 79 -5.78 14.87 2.54
N ASN A 80 -5.02 15.81 3.07
CA ASN A 80 -3.88 16.44 2.38
C ASN A 80 -2.57 15.65 2.54
N GLY A 81 -2.61 14.45 3.15
CA GLY A 81 -1.48 13.56 3.29
C GLY A 81 -0.44 13.96 4.35
N LEU A 82 -0.80 14.86 5.27
CA LEU A 82 0.09 15.27 6.35
C LEU A 82 0.17 14.18 7.45
N THR A 83 1.31 14.15 8.15
CA THR A 83 1.54 13.25 9.29
C THR A 83 1.04 13.88 10.59
N VAL A 84 0.79 13.04 11.62
CA VAL A 84 0.45 13.52 12.98
C VAL A 84 1.48 14.52 13.51
N ALA A 85 2.77 14.26 13.27
CA ALA A 85 3.84 15.17 13.71
C ALA A 85 3.72 16.56 13.05
N GLN A 86 3.37 16.62 11.77
CA GLN A 86 3.15 17.89 11.06
C GLN A 86 1.92 18.63 11.58
N VAL A 87 0.85 17.88 11.95
CA VAL A 87 -0.33 18.46 12.58
C VAL A 87 0.02 19.14 13.92
N VAL A 88 0.72 18.41 14.80
CA VAL A 88 1.11 18.91 16.13
C VAL A 88 2.06 20.11 16.00
N ASN A 89 3.06 20.01 15.12
CA ASN A 89 4.02 21.10 14.89
C ASN A 89 3.35 22.38 14.39
N GLY A 90 2.31 22.28 13.55
CA GLY A 90 1.57 23.46 13.08
C GLY A 90 0.93 24.27 14.21
N TYR A 91 0.42 23.61 15.26
CA TYR A 91 -0.07 24.29 16.45
C TYR A 91 1.07 24.88 17.30
N GLY A 92 2.21 24.18 17.39
CA GLY A 92 3.42 24.67 18.04
C GLY A 92 3.97 25.93 17.34
N ASP A 93 3.92 25.99 16.02
CA ASP A 93 4.33 27.15 15.24
C ASP A 93 3.47 28.38 15.58
N VAL A 94 2.17 28.21 15.78
CA VAL A 94 1.29 29.31 16.25
C VAL A 94 1.72 29.81 17.61
N CYS A 95 2.03 28.91 18.56
CA CYS A 95 2.51 29.29 19.88
C CYS A 95 3.81 30.10 19.79
N GLN A 96 4.77 29.61 19.01
CA GLN A 96 6.05 30.27 18.81
C GLN A 96 5.87 31.66 18.19
N VAL A 97 5.10 31.77 17.11
CA VAL A 97 4.89 33.04 16.43
C VAL A 97 4.22 34.08 17.34
N VAL A 98 3.19 33.68 18.11
CA VAL A 98 2.53 34.59 19.04
C VAL A 98 3.51 35.12 20.10
N THR A 99 4.36 34.25 20.65
CA THR A 99 5.37 34.66 21.64
C THR A 99 6.48 35.52 21.05
N ASP A 100 6.93 35.23 19.83
CA ASP A 100 7.97 36.00 19.14
C ASP A 100 7.46 37.42 18.79
N VAL A 101 6.27 37.54 18.20
CA VAL A 101 5.66 38.85 17.86
C VAL A 101 5.38 39.67 19.12
N ALA A 102 4.96 39.03 20.24
CA ALA A 102 4.77 39.69 21.51
C ALA A 102 6.10 40.20 22.11
N GLY A 103 7.16 39.41 21.98
CA GLY A 103 8.53 39.80 22.39
C GLY A 103 9.06 40.97 21.58
N GLU A 104 8.91 40.97 20.25
CA GLU A 104 9.29 42.06 19.35
C GLU A 104 8.56 43.35 19.69
N ALA A 105 7.28 43.28 20.03
CA ALA A 105 6.45 44.41 20.44
C ALA A 105 6.65 44.82 21.92
N SER A 106 7.51 44.13 22.64
CA SER A 106 7.74 44.35 24.11
C SER A 106 6.44 44.25 24.95
N VAL A 107 5.50 43.40 24.50
CA VAL A 107 4.23 43.17 25.20
C VAL A 107 4.43 42.10 26.28
N THR A 108 4.10 42.41 27.53
CA THR A 108 4.20 41.44 28.62
C THR A 108 2.93 40.59 28.69
N ILE A 109 3.05 39.29 28.47
CA ILE A 109 1.97 38.32 28.61
C ILE A 109 1.93 37.85 30.10
N SER A 110 0.79 37.97 30.75
CA SER A 110 0.64 37.46 32.12
C SER A 110 0.59 35.93 32.13
N THR A 111 1.01 35.32 33.25
CA THR A 111 0.94 33.87 33.46
C THR A 111 -0.47 33.33 33.26
N GLN A 112 -1.48 34.06 33.66
CA GLN A 112 -2.87 33.65 33.50
C GLN A 112 -3.31 33.66 32.04
N GLU A 113 -2.96 34.68 31.27
CA GLU A 113 -3.26 34.77 29.84
C GLU A 113 -2.52 33.65 29.06
N PHE A 114 -1.26 33.40 29.43
CA PHE A 114 -0.46 32.34 28.80
C PHE A 114 -1.04 30.94 29.09
N ASN A 115 -1.51 30.69 30.33
CA ASN A 115 -2.17 29.44 30.68
C ASN A 115 -3.46 29.21 29.85
N VAL A 116 -4.31 30.25 29.72
CA VAL A 116 -5.53 30.15 28.90
C VAL A 116 -5.17 29.87 27.42
N PHE A 117 -4.16 30.56 26.93
CA PHE A 117 -3.68 30.36 25.56
C PHE A 117 -3.17 28.92 25.32
N ASN A 118 -2.33 28.39 26.19
CA ASN A 118 -1.84 27.02 26.11
C ASN A 118 -2.95 25.98 26.24
N CYS A 119 -3.90 26.15 27.18
CA CYS A 119 -5.04 25.26 27.29
C CYS A 119 -5.86 25.20 25.97
N CYS A 120 -6.02 26.33 25.30
CA CYS A 120 -6.69 26.36 23.99
C CYS A 120 -5.90 25.59 22.91
N LEU A 121 -4.57 25.72 22.89
CA LEU A 121 -3.72 24.97 21.97
C LEU A 121 -3.78 23.46 22.26
N ASP A 122 -3.66 23.06 23.52
CA ASP A 122 -3.70 21.65 23.93
C ASP A 122 -5.03 21.00 23.53
N GLU A 123 -6.14 21.70 23.71
CA GLU A 123 -7.46 21.21 23.29
C GLU A 123 -7.61 21.12 21.77
N ALA A 124 -7.08 22.10 21.03
CA ALA A 124 -7.08 22.05 19.58
C ALA A 124 -6.23 20.90 19.05
N ILE A 125 -5.04 20.68 19.66
CA ILE A 125 -4.15 19.55 19.32
C ILE A 125 -4.85 18.23 19.64
N ALA A 126 -5.44 18.09 20.83
CA ALA A 126 -6.14 16.88 21.25
C ALA A 126 -7.30 16.55 20.27
N GLY A 127 -8.11 17.54 19.92
CA GLY A 127 -9.18 17.40 18.94
C GLY A 127 -8.67 16.98 17.57
N ALA A 128 -7.61 17.63 17.08
CA ALA A 128 -7.03 17.36 15.77
C ALA A 128 -6.40 15.95 15.69
N VAL A 129 -5.63 15.55 16.69
CA VAL A 129 -4.95 14.24 16.74
C VAL A 129 -5.97 13.11 16.87
N THR A 130 -6.98 13.28 17.74
CA THR A 130 -8.05 12.29 17.92
C THR A 130 -8.82 12.08 16.61
N ALA A 131 -9.29 13.17 15.99
CA ALA A 131 -10.05 13.08 14.74
C ALA A 131 -9.21 12.56 13.58
N TYR A 132 -7.91 12.89 13.53
CA TYR A 132 -6.97 12.31 12.58
C TYR A 132 -6.85 10.80 12.75
N GLY A 133 -6.69 10.32 14.00
CA GLY A 133 -6.61 8.88 14.31
C GLY A 133 -7.87 8.15 13.91
N GLU A 134 -9.05 8.64 14.35
CA GLU A 134 -10.34 8.04 14.01
C GLU A 134 -10.61 8.00 12.50
N GLN A 135 -10.26 9.05 11.78
CA GLN A 135 -10.45 9.07 10.32
C GLN A 135 -9.53 8.08 9.64
N ARG A 136 -8.25 7.99 10.07
CA ARG A 136 -7.30 7.03 9.55
C ARG A 136 -7.73 5.59 9.80
N GLU A 137 -8.26 5.29 10.99
CA GLU A 137 -8.81 3.96 11.31
C GLU A 137 -10.03 3.63 10.43
N ARG A 138 -10.92 4.61 10.19
CA ARG A 138 -12.06 4.43 9.29
C ARG A 138 -11.62 4.18 7.84
N ASP A 139 -10.65 4.94 7.36
CA ASP A 139 -10.13 4.80 6.00
C ASP A 139 -9.49 3.40 5.81
N LEU A 140 -8.70 2.94 6.78
CA LEU A 140 -8.12 1.60 6.77
C LEU A 140 -9.19 0.49 6.83
N ALA A 141 -10.21 0.65 7.67
CA ALA A 141 -11.34 -0.29 7.77
C ALA A 141 -12.16 -0.33 6.48
N TYR A 142 -12.39 0.83 5.86
CA TYR A 142 -13.10 0.94 4.58
C TYR A 142 -12.31 0.26 3.44
N GLU A 143 -11.01 0.54 3.31
CA GLU A 143 -10.15 -0.12 2.33
C GLU A 143 -10.14 -1.64 2.52
N GLY A 144 -10.07 -2.13 3.77
CA GLY A 144 -10.16 -3.55 4.09
C GLY A 144 -11.49 -4.16 3.66
N THR A 145 -12.61 -3.46 3.89
CA THR A 145 -13.96 -3.93 3.52
C THR A 145 -14.16 -3.94 2.01
N GLU A 146 -13.69 -2.92 1.29
CA GLU A 146 -13.75 -2.90 -0.18
C GLU A 146 -12.94 -4.06 -0.79
N ARG A 147 -11.72 -4.30 -0.26
CA ARG A 147 -10.88 -5.44 -0.70
C ARG A 147 -11.59 -6.78 -0.51
N LEU A 148 -12.17 -7.00 0.68
CA LEU A 148 -12.94 -8.21 0.95
C LEU A 148 -14.15 -8.34 0.02
N GLY A 149 -14.86 -7.25 -0.26
CA GLY A 149 -15.97 -7.22 -1.20
C GLY A 149 -15.54 -7.62 -2.62
N MET A 150 -14.43 -7.08 -3.11
CA MET A 150 -13.88 -7.43 -4.42
C MET A 150 -13.42 -8.89 -4.48
N LEU A 151 -12.71 -9.38 -3.46
CA LEU A 151 -12.29 -10.78 -3.36
C LEU A 151 -13.51 -11.72 -3.37
N ALA A 152 -14.52 -11.43 -2.57
CA ALA A 152 -15.75 -12.23 -2.51
C ALA A 152 -16.49 -12.26 -3.87
N HIS A 153 -16.48 -11.15 -4.60
CA HIS A 153 -17.07 -11.08 -5.94
C HIS A 153 -16.29 -11.92 -6.96
N GLU A 154 -14.98 -11.83 -6.96
CA GLU A 154 -14.11 -12.61 -7.85
C GLU A 154 -14.20 -14.11 -7.54
N MET A 155 -14.18 -14.50 -6.26
CA MET A 155 -14.40 -15.89 -5.83
C MET A 155 -15.76 -16.41 -6.32
N ARG A 156 -16.83 -15.64 -6.14
CA ARG A 156 -18.18 -16.04 -6.57
C ARG A 156 -18.26 -16.25 -8.08
N ASN A 157 -17.61 -15.38 -8.87
CA ASN A 157 -17.58 -15.49 -10.32
C ASN A 157 -16.86 -16.76 -10.78
N LEU A 158 -15.70 -17.06 -10.18
CA LEU A 158 -14.95 -18.29 -10.46
C LEU A 158 -15.75 -19.53 -10.07
N LEU A 159 -16.33 -19.57 -8.88
CA LEU A 159 -17.18 -20.68 -8.40
C LEU A 159 -18.40 -20.89 -9.30
N ASN A 160 -19.09 -19.83 -9.72
CA ASN A 160 -20.24 -19.93 -10.63
C ASN A 160 -19.83 -20.52 -11.97
N THR A 161 -18.69 -20.08 -12.53
CA THR A 161 -18.17 -20.60 -13.79
C THR A 161 -17.78 -22.07 -13.67
N MET A 162 -17.14 -22.46 -12.56
CA MET A 162 -16.83 -23.87 -12.26
C MET A 162 -18.08 -24.72 -12.15
N THR A 163 -19.07 -24.26 -11.38
CA THR A 163 -20.33 -24.97 -11.17
C THR A 163 -21.09 -25.17 -12.49
N LEU A 164 -21.18 -24.14 -13.31
CA LEU A 164 -21.83 -24.21 -14.61
C LEU A 164 -21.07 -25.15 -15.57
N SER A 165 -19.74 -25.01 -15.65
CA SER A 165 -18.91 -25.88 -16.50
C SER A 165 -19.02 -27.35 -16.09
N PHE A 166 -18.98 -27.62 -14.79
CA PHE A 166 -19.15 -28.97 -14.24
C PHE A 166 -20.54 -29.54 -14.54
N ALA A 167 -21.61 -28.75 -14.38
CA ALA A 167 -22.98 -29.19 -14.70
C ALA A 167 -23.10 -29.59 -16.18
N ILE A 168 -22.57 -28.81 -17.11
CA ILE A 168 -22.59 -29.09 -18.56
C ILE A 168 -21.83 -30.38 -18.89
N ILE A 169 -20.68 -30.61 -18.25
CA ILE A 169 -19.89 -31.84 -18.43
C ILE A 169 -20.64 -33.04 -17.86
N ARG A 170 -21.19 -32.93 -16.63
CA ARG A 170 -21.96 -33.99 -15.99
C ARG A 170 -23.19 -34.42 -16.79
N ASP A 171 -23.85 -33.48 -17.46
CA ASP A 171 -25.00 -33.75 -18.32
C ASP A 171 -24.62 -34.46 -19.64
N GLY A 172 -23.35 -34.79 -19.84
CA GLY A 172 -22.83 -35.53 -21.00
C GLY A 172 -22.89 -34.77 -22.33
N LYS A 173 -23.21 -33.45 -22.30
CA LYS A 173 -23.33 -32.62 -23.51
C LYS A 173 -21.97 -32.28 -24.15
N VAL A 174 -20.91 -32.27 -23.36
CA VAL A 174 -19.52 -31.94 -23.77
C VAL A 174 -18.52 -32.80 -23.00
N GLY A 175 -17.40 -33.13 -23.65
CA GLY A 175 -16.29 -33.87 -23.03
C GLY A 175 -15.36 -32.95 -22.25
N LEU A 176 -14.60 -33.55 -21.29
CA LEU A 176 -13.57 -32.85 -20.50
C LEU A 176 -12.46 -32.21 -21.33
N GLY A 177 -12.10 -32.80 -22.48
CA GLY A 177 -11.06 -32.28 -23.37
C GLY A 177 -11.47 -31.07 -24.23
N GLY A 178 -12.73 -30.60 -24.11
CA GLY A 178 -13.27 -29.47 -24.86
C GLY A 178 -13.07 -28.11 -24.21
N SER A 179 -13.64 -27.07 -24.81
CA SER A 179 -13.59 -25.68 -24.29
C SER A 179 -14.18 -25.54 -22.89
N THR A 180 -15.21 -26.31 -22.55
CA THR A 180 -15.86 -26.31 -21.22
C THR A 180 -14.93 -26.90 -20.16
N GLY A 181 -14.22 -28.00 -20.44
CA GLY A 181 -13.22 -28.55 -19.53
C GLY A 181 -12.04 -27.59 -19.32
N ALA A 182 -11.56 -26.96 -20.40
CA ALA A 182 -10.54 -25.91 -20.30
C ALA A 182 -11.01 -24.69 -19.46
N MET A 183 -12.29 -24.32 -19.58
CA MET A 183 -12.87 -23.24 -18.76
C MET A 183 -12.94 -23.64 -17.27
N LEU A 184 -13.34 -24.87 -16.96
CA LEU A 184 -13.34 -25.41 -15.60
C LEU A 184 -11.93 -25.37 -15.00
N ALA A 185 -10.92 -25.88 -15.73
CA ALA A 185 -9.53 -25.90 -15.28
C ALA A 185 -8.99 -24.49 -15.01
N ARG A 186 -9.26 -23.51 -15.92
CA ARG A 186 -8.86 -22.11 -15.69
C ARG A 186 -9.52 -21.50 -14.45
N SER A 187 -10.81 -21.75 -14.23
CA SER A 187 -11.53 -21.21 -13.07
C SER A 187 -11.01 -21.82 -11.77
N MET A 188 -10.65 -23.10 -11.75
CA MET A 188 -10.00 -23.74 -10.59
C MET A 188 -8.63 -23.14 -10.32
N ALA A 189 -7.78 -23.03 -11.32
CA ALA A 189 -6.46 -22.42 -11.19
C ALA A 189 -6.55 -20.95 -10.73
N GLY A 190 -7.52 -20.19 -11.26
CA GLY A 190 -7.82 -18.82 -10.86
C GLY A 190 -8.23 -18.72 -9.38
N LEU A 191 -9.06 -19.64 -8.89
CA LEU A 191 -9.46 -19.66 -7.48
C LEU A 191 -8.29 -19.97 -6.55
N CYS A 192 -7.46 -20.97 -6.88
CA CYS A 192 -6.24 -21.26 -6.13
C CYS A 192 -5.32 -20.03 -6.07
N ALA A 193 -5.05 -19.41 -7.20
CA ALA A 193 -4.22 -18.20 -7.26
C ALA A 193 -4.81 -17.02 -6.47
N LEU A 194 -6.14 -16.90 -6.38
CA LEU A 194 -6.80 -15.87 -5.58
C LEU A 194 -6.60 -16.13 -4.08
N VAL A 195 -6.73 -17.38 -3.64
CA VAL A 195 -6.48 -17.78 -2.25
C VAL A 195 -5.01 -17.52 -1.89
N ASP A 196 -4.06 -17.96 -2.72
CA ASP A 196 -2.63 -17.78 -2.48
C ASP A 196 -2.27 -16.29 -2.37
N ARG A 197 -2.84 -15.45 -3.25
CA ARG A 197 -2.68 -13.99 -3.17
C ARG A 197 -3.21 -13.41 -1.86
N SER A 198 -4.39 -13.86 -1.42
CA SER A 198 -5.00 -13.38 -0.18
C SER A 198 -4.15 -13.75 1.04
N VAL A 199 -3.63 -14.97 1.07
CA VAL A 199 -2.72 -15.45 2.13
C VAL A 199 -1.41 -14.67 2.11
N ALA A 200 -0.81 -14.47 0.94
CA ALA A 200 0.42 -13.69 0.78
C ALA A 200 0.22 -12.25 1.26
N GLN A 201 -0.91 -11.62 0.93
CA GLN A 201 -1.21 -10.27 1.36
C GLN A 201 -1.34 -10.16 2.89
N VAL A 202 -2.07 -11.07 3.54
CA VAL A 202 -2.18 -11.11 5.02
C VAL A 202 -0.80 -11.27 5.66
N ARG A 203 0.08 -12.12 5.11
CA ARG A 203 1.46 -12.29 5.60
C ARG A 203 2.31 -11.04 5.44
N LEU A 204 2.18 -10.35 4.31
CA LEU A 204 2.89 -9.09 4.05
C LEU A 204 2.42 -7.98 4.99
N GLU A 205 1.11 -7.87 5.24
CA GLU A 205 0.54 -6.89 6.18
C GLU A 205 0.96 -7.17 7.63
N ALA A 206 1.09 -8.44 8.01
CA ALA A 206 1.64 -8.84 9.31
C ALA A 206 3.13 -8.51 9.48
N ASN A 207 3.81 -8.12 8.40
CA ASN A 207 5.23 -7.74 8.34
C ASN A 207 6.17 -8.75 9.03
N LYS A 208 5.87 -10.06 8.92
CA LYS A 208 6.62 -11.15 9.54
C LYS A 208 6.88 -12.28 8.53
N PRO A 209 7.72 -12.06 7.49
CA PRO A 209 8.11 -13.15 6.61
C PRO A 209 8.89 -14.19 7.41
N LYS A 210 8.56 -15.46 7.23
CA LYS A 210 9.27 -16.59 7.84
C LYS A 210 10.36 -17.05 6.89
N LEU A 211 11.55 -16.46 7.00
CA LEU A 211 12.68 -16.82 6.15
C LEU A 211 13.27 -18.15 6.63
N GLU A 212 13.12 -19.18 5.80
CA GLU A 212 13.67 -20.53 6.02
C GLU A 212 14.48 -20.96 4.79
N PRO A 213 15.39 -21.94 4.94
CA PRO A 213 16.11 -22.51 3.80
C PRO A 213 15.14 -23.19 2.84
N ILE A 214 15.12 -22.75 1.59
CA ILE A 214 14.29 -23.30 0.51
C ILE A 214 15.20 -23.99 -0.50
N SER A 215 14.93 -25.27 -0.80
CA SER A 215 15.50 -25.98 -1.93
C SER A 215 14.86 -25.46 -3.23
N MET A 216 15.67 -24.85 -4.09
CA MET A 216 15.15 -24.31 -5.34
C MET A 216 14.69 -25.41 -6.31
N ALA A 217 15.27 -26.60 -6.23
CA ALA A 217 14.81 -27.73 -7.04
C ALA A 217 13.39 -28.16 -6.64
N GLU A 218 13.15 -28.40 -5.35
CA GLU A 218 11.81 -28.77 -4.84
C GLU A 218 10.79 -27.67 -5.11
N PHE A 219 11.19 -26.42 -4.91
CA PHE A 219 10.33 -25.26 -5.17
C PHE A 219 9.92 -25.17 -6.64
N ILE A 220 10.84 -25.31 -7.58
CA ILE A 220 10.55 -25.23 -9.00
C ILE A 220 9.75 -26.46 -9.49
N GLU A 221 9.97 -27.66 -8.91
CA GLU A 221 9.15 -28.85 -9.20
C GLU A 221 7.69 -28.61 -8.78
N GLU A 222 7.41 -28.01 -7.61
CA GLU A 222 6.04 -27.66 -7.20
C GLU A 222 5.41 -26.59 -8.13
N MET A 223 6.17 -25.56 -8.49
CA MET A 223 5.70 -24.53 -9.43
C MET A 223 5.45 -25.10 -10.83
N GLN A 224 6.19 -26.10 -11.26
CA GLN A 224 5.96 -26.83 -12.52
C GLN A 224 4.61 -27.53 -12.52
N VAL A 225 4.24 -28.22 -11.43
CA VAL A 225 2.95 -28.93 -11.34
C VAL A 225 1.78 -27.95 -11.45
N SER A 226 1.80 -26.91 -10.65
CA SER A 226 0.73 -25.90 -10.66
C SER A 226 0.68 -25.10 -11.96
N GLY A 227 1.85 -24.74 -12.51
CA GLY A 227 1.98 -24.02 -13.78
C GLY A 227 1.57 -24.84 -14.99
N ALA A 228 1.79 -26.16 -15.00
CA ALA A 228 1.36 -27.04 -16.08
C ALA A 228 -0.16 -27.09 -16.21
N VAL A 229 -0.88 -27.23 -15.09
CA VAL A 229 -2.36 -27.19 -15.08
C VAL A 229 -2.88 -25.85 -15.59
N LEU A 230 -2.23 -24.75 -15.18
CA LEU A 230 -2.58 -23.42 -15.65
C LEU A 230 -2.35 -23.26 -17.15
N ALA A 231 -1.18 -23.63 -17.67
CA ALA A 231 -0.82 -23.53 -19.08
C ALA A 231 -1.76 -24.37 -19.97
N GLU A 232 -2.11 -25.58 -19.54
CA GLU A 232 -3.09 -26.43 -20.23
C GLU A 232 -4.45 -25.73 -20.35
N GLY A 233 -4.94 -25.10 -19.29
CA GLY A 233 -6.16 -24.31 -19.29
C GLY A 233 -6.17 -23.18 -20.33
N TYR A 234 -5.01 -22.60 -20.63
CA TYR A 234 -4.82 -21.57 -21.67
C TYR A 234 -4.38 -22.14 -23.04
N ARG A 235 -4.24 -23.47 -23.19
CA ARG A 235 -3.71 -24.15 -24.37
C ARG A 235 -2.30 -23.68 -24.75
N LEU A 236 -1.46 -23.52 -23.75
CA LEU A 236 -0.07 -23.13 -23.86
C LEU A 236 0.85 -24.30 -23.47
N GLN A 237 2.09 -24.26 -23.92
CA GLN A 237 3.12 -25.19 -23.50
C GLN A 237 3.98 -24.56 -22.41
N LEU A 238 4.03 -25.18 -21.23
CA LEU A 238 4.98 -24.79 -20.18
C LEU A 238 6.28 -25.58 -20.35
N THR A 239 7.40 -24.87 -20.43
CA THR A 239 8.74 -25.47 -20.43
C THR A 239 9.45 -25.08 -19.13
N VAL A 240 9.88 -26.07 -18.35
CA VAL A 240 10.63 -25.85 -17.11
C VAL A 240 12.01 -26.46 -17.26
N HIS A 241 13.05 -25.72 -16.90
CA HIS A 241 14.42 -26.20 -16.95
C HIS A 241 14.84 -26.79 -15.59
N PRO A 242 15.59 -27.89 -15.58
CA PRO A 242 16.07 -28.49 -14.36
C PRO A 242 16.92 -27.54 -13.51
N VAL A 243 16.80 -27.63 -12.21
CA VAL A 243 17.52 -26.80 -11.23
C VAL A 243 18.46 -27.67 -10.43
N ASP A 244 19.63 -27.13 -10.10
CA ASP A 244 20.60 -27.79 -9.25
C ASP A 244 19.96 -28.06 -7.85
N ARG A 245 20.03 -29.34 -7.42
CA ARG A 245 19.48 -29.79 -6.12
C ARG A 245 20.14 -29.14 -4.92
N ASP A 246 21.37 -28.68 -5.08
CA ASP A 246 22.15 -28.04 -4.03
C ASP A 246 21.90 -26.52 -3.94
N LEU A 247 21.07 -25.97 -4.83
CA LEU A 247 20.75 -24.54 -4.86
C LEU A 247 19.73 -24.22 -3.79
N MET A 248 20.14 -23.36 -2.84
CA MET A 248 19.32 -22.92 -1.73
C MET A 248 19.20 -21.40 -1.69
N VAL A 249 18.05 -20.92 -1.22
CA VAL A 249 17.81 -19.52 -0.85
C VAL A 249 17.20 -19.47 0.56
N ASP A 250 17.34 -18.35 1.26
CA ASP A 250 16.59 -18.10 2.48
C ASP A 250 15.34 -17.29 2.12
N GLY A 251 14.16 -17.84 2.40
CA GLY A 251 12.91 -17.21 1.99
C GLY A 251 11.66 -17.73 2.69
N ASP A 252 10.56 -17.02 2.54
CA ASP A 252 9.22 -17.50 2.89
C ASP A 252 8.64 -18.22 1.68
N TRP A 253 8.46 -19.54 1.80
CA TRP A 253 7.95 -20.41 0.74
C TRP A 253 6.65 -19.90 0.12
N HIS A 254 5.69 -19.53 0.96
CA HIS A 254 4.37 -19.15 0.49
C HIS A 254 4.37 -17.79 -0.24
N LEU A 255 5.18 -16.84 0.26
CA LEU A 255 5.33 -15.55 -0.43
C LEU A 255 6.01 -15.73 -1.77
N LEU A 256 7.07 -16.56 -1.82
CA LEU A 256 7.78 -16.83 -3.07
C LEU A 256 6.90 -17.61 -4.06
N ALA A 257 6.13 -18.62 -3.60
CA ALA A 257 5.17 -19.34 -4.43
C ALA A 257 4.09 -18.43 -4.98
N SER A 258 3.55 -17.53 -4.16
CA SER A 258 2.59 -16.51 -4.62
C SER A 258 3.20 -15.59 -5.69
N ALA A 259 4.45 -15.15 -5.53
CA ALA A 259 5.12 -14.32 -6.52
C ALA A 259 5.25 -15.04 -7.88
N VAL A 260 5.78 -16.27 -7.88
CA VAL A 260 5.97 -17.06 -9.11
C VAL A 260 4.62 -17.40 -9.75
N SER A 261 3.60 -17.79 -8.96
CA SER A 261 2.24 -18.08 -9.45
C SER A 261 1.61 -16.86 -10.13
N ASN A 262 1.77 -15.66 -9.56
CA ASN A 262 1.30 -14.42 -10.20
C ASN A 262 2.00 -14.15 -11.53
N LEU A 263 3.31 -14.40 -11.62
CA LEU A 263 4.05 -14.23 -12.87
C LEU A 263 3.62 -15.27 -13.91
N LEU A 264 3.46 -16.54 -13.54
CA LEU A 264 2.98 -17.61 -14.43
C LEU A 264 1.56 -17.33 -14.92
N GLN A 265 0.67 -16.86 -14.03
CA GLN A 265 -0.71 -16.49 -14.40
C GLN A 265 -0.72 -15.34 -15.44
N ASN A 266 0.10 -14.32 -15.23
CA ASN A 266 0.24 -13.23 -16.18
C ASN A 266 0.82 -13.72 -17.52
N ALA A 267 1.88 -14.52 -17.48
CA ALA A 267 2.48 -15.11 -18.67
C ALA A 267 1.46 -15.92 -19.49
N CYS A 268 0.67 -16.77 -18.82
CA CYS A 268 -0.37 -17.56 -19.49
C CYS A 268 -1.52 -16.70 -20.04
N LYS A 269 -1.92 -15.66 -19.29
CA LYS A 269 -3.02 -14.77 -19.70
C LYS A 269 -2.69 -13.93 -20.94
N PHE A 270 -1.44 -13.46 -21.06
CA PHE A 270 -1.05 -12.52 -22.11
C PHE A 270 -0.30 -13.18 -23.28
N SER A 271 0.09 -14.44 -23.19
CA SER A 271 0.69 -15.18 -24.29
C SER A 271 -0.30 -15.42 -25.43
N ARG A 272 0.24 -15.53 -26.64
CA ARG A 272 -0.54 -15.90 -27.84
C ARG A 272 -1.08 -17.32 -27.70
N ALA A 273 -2.24 -17.57 -28.28
CA ALA A 273 -2.81 -18.93 -28.33
C ALA A 273 -1.82 -19.94 -28.95
N ASN A 274 -1.70 -21.12 -28.36
CA ASN A 274 -0.71 -22.16 -28.70
C ASN A 274 0.76 -21.72 -28.56
N GLY A 275 1.02 -20.64 -27.82
CA GLY A 275 2.36 -20.15 -27.53
C GLY A 275 3.04 -20.94 -26.43
N ARG A 276 4.19 -20.45 -26.01
CA ARG A 276 5.04 -21.07 -24.98
C ARG A 276 5.26 -20.11 -23.81
N VAL A 277 5.21 -20.68 -22.61
CA VAL A 277 5.67 -20.04 -21.37
C VAL A 277 6.86 -20.85 -20.86
N SER A 278 7.91 -20.20 -20.39
CA SER A 278 9.04 -20.90 -19.78
C SER A 278 9.34 -20.43 -18.36
N LEU A 279 9.68 -21.37 -17.49
CA LEU A 279 10.17 -21.13 -16.14
C LEU A 279 11.61 -21.63 -16.07
N THR A 280 12.54 -20.72 -15.81
CA THR A 280 13.96 -21.03 -15.76
C THR A 280 14.60 -20.46 -14.51
N THR A 281 15.66 -21.09 -14.03
CA THR A 281 16.46 -20.59 -12.90
C THR A 281 17.87 -20.35 -13.37
N ARG A 282 18.39 -19.15 -13.15
CA ARG A 282 19.76 -18.77 -13.45
C ARG A 282 20.46 -18.38 -12.15
N VAL A 283 21.75 -18.69 -12.04
CA VAL A 283 22.53 -18.55 -10.81
C VAL A 283 23.81 -17.78 -11.10
N THR A 284 24.16 -16.90 -10.17
CA THR A 284 25.49 -16.29 -10.07
C THR A 284 26.11 -16.65 -8.71
N GLU A 285 27.30 -16.18 -8.43
CA GLU A 285 27.93 -16.43 -7.12
C GLU A 285 27.05 -15.94 -5.95
N ALA A 286 26.43 -14.77 -6.08
CA ALA A 286 25.70 -14.11 -5.00
C ALA A 286 24.16 -14.14 -5.15
N ARG A 287 23.62 -14.47 -6.33
CA ARG A 287 22.21 -14.30 -6.64
C ARG A 287 21.61 -15.51 -7.36
N VAL A 288 20.32 -15.71 -7.13
CA VAL A 288 19.46 -16.65 -7.84
C VAL A 288 18.40 -15.85 -8.57
N PHE A 289 18.17 -16.17 -9.85
CA PHE A 289 17.18 -15.51 -10.69
C PHE A 289 16.15 -16.55 -11.14
N ILE A 290 14.89 -16.33 -10.79
CA ILE A 290 13.75 -17.11 -11.30
C ILE A 290 13.14 -16.29 -12.44
N GLU A 291 13.19 -16.83 -13.66
CA GLU A 291 12.76 -16.15 -14.86
C GLU A 291 11.50 -16.80 -15.43
N VAL A 292 10.44 -16.02 -15.61
CA VAL A 292 9.21 -16.42 -16.30
C VAL A 292 9.15 -15.66 -17.62
N ALA A 293 9.29 -16.38 -18.73
CA ALA A 293 9.21 -15.79 -20.07
C ALA A 293 7.90 -16.17 -20.78
N ASP A 294 7.35 -15.22 -21.51
CA ASP A 294 6.11 -15.34 -22.24
C ASP A 294 6.25 -14.90 -23.70
N GLU A 295 5.25 -15.19 -24.51
CA GLU A 295 5.14 -14.77 -25.91
C GLU A 295 4.00 -13.75 -26.12
N CYS A 296 3.93 -12.72 -25.22
CA CYS A 296 2.91 -11.67 -25.29
C CYS A 296 3.07 -10.68 -26.46
N GLY A 297 4.21 -10.72 -27.15
CA GLY A 297 4.56 -9.76 -28.22
C GLY A 297 5.30 -8.53 -27.72
N GLY A 298 5.56 -8.43 -26.42
CA GLY A 298 6.23 -7.31 -25.75
C GLY A 298 5.28 -6.24 -25.20
N LEU A 299 5.82 -5.39 -24.34
CA LEU A 299 5.10 -4.30 -23.68
C LEU A 299 5.41 -2.97 -24.33
N PRO A 300 4.44 -2.04 -24.41
CA PRO A 300 4.72 -0.64 -24.72
C PRO A 300 5.67 -0.05 -23.66
N PRO A 301 6.69 0.75 -24.06
CA PRO A 301 7.69 1.27 -23.13
C PRO A 301 7.10 2.05 -21.94
N GLU A 302 6.01 2.78 -22.15
CA GLU A 302 5.31 3.56 -21.15
C GLU A 302 4.65 2.69 -20.08
N LYS A 303 4.25 1.46 -20.42
CA LYS A 303 3.59 0.52 -19.49
C LYS A 303 4.56 -0.23 -18.59
N ALA A 304 5.81 -0.39 -18.99
CA ALA A 304 6.80 -1.14 -18.23
C ALA A 304 7.13 -0.50 -16.85
N GLN A 305 7.02 0.83 -16.74
CA GLN A 305 7.29 1.55 -15.49
C GLN A 305 6.13 1.51 -14.50
N ASP A 306 4.89 1.47 -14.99
CA ASP A 306 3.70 1.58 -14.14
C ASP A 306 3.06 0.23 -13.79
N MET A 307 3.47 -0.87 -14.42
CA MET A 307 2.84 -2.19 -14.25
C MET A 307 2.92 -2.76 -12.82
N PHE A 308 3.86 -2.31 -12.02
CA PHE A 308 4.01 -2.70 -10.62
C PHE A 308 3.22 -1.81 -9.65
N ARG A 309 2.48 -0.79 -10.15
CA ARG A 309 1.58 0.01 -9.32
C ARG A 309 0.27 -0.75 -9.06
N PRO A 310 -0.26 -0.69 -7.84
CA PRO A 310 -1.57 -1.26 -7.55
C PRO A 310 -2.65 -0.72 -8.50
N PHE A 311 -3.55 -1.60 -8.95
CA PHE A 311 -4.66 -1.29 -9.85
C PHE A 311 -4.26 -0.79 -11.26
N ALA A 312 -2.99 -0.91 -11.63
CA ALA A 312 -2.56 -0.65 -12.99
C ALA A 312 -3.08 -1.75 -13.93
N GLN A 313 -3.99 -1.41 -14.85
CA GLN A 313 -4.53 -2.32 -15.86
C GLN A 313 -3.99 -1.97 -17.23
N GLY A 314 -3.40 -2.94 -17.92
CA GLY A 314 -2.67 -2.70 -19.17
C GLY A 314 -3.49 -2.71 -20.45
N ASN A 315 -4.69 -3.29 -20.50
CA ASN A 315 -5.50 -3.47 -21.72
C ASN A 315 -7.00 -3.48 -21.44
N ALA A 316 -7.81 -3.39 -22.51
CA ALA A 316 -9.28 -3.40 -22.51
C ALA A 316 -9.92 -4.69 -21.92
N ASP A 317 -9.13 -5.71 -21.66
CA ASP A 317 -9.58 -6.95 -21.01
C ASP A 317 -9.47 -6.76 -19.49
N GLN A 318 -10.58 -6.32 -18.89
CA GLN A 318 -10.73 -5.99 -17.44
C GLN A 318 -10.75 -7.25 -16.55
N SER A 319 -10.22 -8.39 -16.97
CA SER A 319 -10.17 -9.62 -16.17
C SER A 319 -9.01 -9.59 -15.16
N GLY A 320 -9.28 -9.13 -13.94
CA GLY A 320 -8.35 -9.13 -12.80
C GLY A 320 -8.16 -7.76 -12.17
N LEU A 321 -7.91 -7.73 -10.86
CA LEU A 321 -7.86 -6.50 -10.04
C LEU A 321 -6.59 -5.64 -10.24
N GLY A 322 -5.65 -6.02 -11.12
CA GLY A 322 -4.36 -5.30 -11.26
C GLY A 322 -3.47 -5.39 -10.01
N LEU A 323 -3.66 -6.38 -9.15
CA LEU A 323 -2.91 -6.57 -7.90
C LEU A 323 -1.82 -7.64 -7.98
N GLY A 324 -1.79 -8.48 -9.01
CA GLY A 324 -0.85 -9.62 -9.08
C GLY A 324 0.61 -9.20 -9.08
N LEU A 325 1.01 -8.28 -9.96
CA LEU A 325 2.40 -7.80 -10.03
C LEU A 325 2.84 -6.98 -8.80
N PRO A 326 2.03 -6.06 -8.24
CA PRO A 326 2.34 -5.42 -6.98
C PRO A 326 2.56 -6.40 -5.82
N ILE A 327 1.72 -7.44 -5.69
CA ILE A 327 1.87 -8.46 -4.66
C ILE A 327 3.14 -9.30 -4.90
N ALA A 328 3.41 -9.67 -6.15
CA ALA A 328 4.64 -10.39 -6.49
C ALA A 328 5.89 -9.59 -6.12
N LEU A 329 5.92 -8.29 -6.44
CA LEU A 329 7.01 -7.40 -6.06
C LEU A 329 7.19 -7.29 -4.54
N ALA A 330 6.08 -7.10 -3.81
CA ALA A 330 6.11 -7.04 -2.35
C ALA A 330 6.61 -8.37 -1.73
N ALA A 331 6.17 -9.51 -2.28
CA ALA A 331 6.60 -10.83 -1.86
C ALA A 331 8.10 -11.08 -2.13
N ALA A 332 8.62 -10.66 -3.29
CA ALA A 332 10.04 -10.75 -3.59
C ALA A 332 10.87 -9.89 -2.62
N ARG A 333 10.43 -8.66 -2.33
CA ARG A 333 11.10 -7.75 -1.38
C ARG A 333 11.08 -8.28 0.05
N ALA A 334 9.99 -8.92 0.47
CA ALA A 334 9.91 -9.59 1.76
C ALA A 334 10.91 -10.78 1.88
N ASN A 335 11.34 -11.35 0.74
CA ASN A 335 12.38 -12.35 0.62
C ASN A 335 13.79 -11.75 0.34
N ASN A 336 14.01 -10.48 0.66
CA ASN A 336 15.25 -9.74 0.40
C ASN A 336 15.66 -9.69 -1.09
N GLY A 337 14.68 -9.82 -1.98
CA GLY A 337 14.85 -9.81 -3.42
C GLY A 337 14.22 -8.59 -4.09
N ASP A 338 14.11 -8.64 -5.41
CA ASP A 338 13.37 -7.65 -6.22
C ASP A 338 12.79 -8.32 -7.47
N ILE A 339 11.90 -7.63 -8.20
CA ILE A 339 11.39 -8.06 -9.50
C ILE A 339 11.67 -7.01 -10.55
N HIS A 340 12.14 -7.44 -11.69
CA HIS A 340 12.27 -6.61 -12.88
C HIS A 340 11.76 -7.33 -14.13
N VAL A 341 11.49 -6.57 -15.17
CA VAL A 341 11.03 -7.08 -16.46
C VAL A 341 12.02 -6.74 -17.56
N ARG A 342 12.35 -7.73 -18.40
CA ARG A 342 13.05 -7.53 -19.67
C ARG A 342 12.02 -7.62 -20.78
N ASN A 343 11.81 -6.52 -21.47
CA ASN A 343 10.88 -6.44 -22.59
C ASN A 343 11.62 -6.78 -23.90
N ASN A 344 11.09 -7.74 -24.65
CA ASN A 344 11.59 -8.15 -25.97
C ASN A 344 10.51 -7.79 -27.01
N PRO A 345 10.51 -6.57 -27.59
CA PRO A 345 9.48 -6.13 -28.52
C PRO A 345 9.31 -7.09 -29.69
N GLY A 346 8.06 -7.43 -30.02
CA GLY A 346 7.70 -8.39 -31.05
C GLY A 346 7.75 -9.86 -30.67
N THR A 347 8.41 -10.20 -29.54
CA THR A 347 8.55 -11.59 -29.04
C THR A 347 7.71 -11.78 -27.77
N GLY A 348 8.05 -11.09 -26.69
CA GLY A 348 7.40 -11.25 -25.39
C GLY A 348 8.15 -10.56 -24.27
N CYS A 349 7.87 -10.97 -23.04
CA CYS A 349 8.49 -10.43 -21.85
C CYS A 349 9.16 -11.52 -21.02
N VAL A 350 10.15 -11.13 -20.24
CA VAL A 350 10.77 -11.97 -19.22
C VAL A 350 10.69 -11.27 -17.89
N PHE A 351 9.87 -11.79 -16.99
CA PHE A 351 9.81 -11.33 -15.61
C PHE A 351 10.84 -12.09 -14.79
N VAL A 352 11.63 -11.37 -14.01
CA VAL A 352 12.77 -11.91 -13.28
C VAL A 352 12.62 -11.58 -11.81
N ILE A 353 12.51 -12.61 -10.97
CA ILE A 353 12.65 -12.50 -9.52
C ILE A 353 14.12 -12.71 -9.19
N GLU A 354 14.74 -11.74 -8.54
CA GLU A 354 16.11 -11.81 -8.07
C GLU A 354 16.13 -12.02 -6.56
N LEU A 355 16.84 -13.05 -6.08
CA LEU A 355 16.96 -13.43 -4.67
C LEU A 355 18.43 -13.54 -4.26
N PRO A 356 18.78 -13.27 -2.98
CA PRO A 356 20.09 -13.61 -2.45
C PRO A 356 20.31 -15.12 -2.47
N ARG A 357 21.46 -15.57 -2.97
CA ARG A 357 21.85 -16.97 -2.90
C ARG A 357 22.33 -17.28 -1.48
N ARG A 358 21.82 -18.38 -0.91
CA ARG A 358 22.38 -18.92 0.33
C ARG A 358 23.70 -19.63 0.00
N LEU A 359 24.81 -19.06 0.45
CA LEU A 359 26.09 -19.71 0.36
C LEU A 359 26.17 -20.84 1.42
N ARG A 360 26.57 -22.03 1.03
CA ARG A 360 26.93 -23.07 2.01
C ARG A 360 28.07 -22.51 2.86
N GLY A 361 27.86 -22.38 4.16
CA GLY A 361 28.97 -22.17 5.08
C GLY A 361 29.99 -23.29 4.93
N PRO A 362 31.28 -23.05 5.22
CA PRO A 362 32.29 -24.10 5.16
C PRO A 362 31.78 -25.27 6.00
N THR A 363 31.62 -26.42 5.35
CA THR A 363 31.29 -27.69 6.03
C THR A 363 32.34 -27.88 7.09
N ALA A 364 31.98 -27.81 8.38
CA ALA A 364 32.86 -28.20 9.45
C ALA A 364 33.25 -29.65 9.16
N LEU A 365 34.50 -29.83 8.72
CA LEU A 365 35.09 -31.15 8.61
C LEU A 365 34.96 -31.77 10.00
N ALA A 366 34.06 -32.76 10.12
CA ALA A 366 34.02 -33.61 11.28
C ALA A 366 35.39 -34.33 11.35
N VAL A 367 36.16 -33.99 12.38
CA VAL A 367 37.39 -34.65 12.77
C VAL A 367 37.02 -35.88 13.59
#